data_7e8c327811818ba4a3fff1167a72ad06
#
_entry.id   7e8c327811818ba4a3fff1167a72ad06
#
_cell.length_a   1.000
_cell.length_b   1.000
_cell.length_c   1.000
_cell.angle_alpha   90.00
_cell.angle_beta   90.00
_cell.angle_gamma   90.00
#
_symmetry.space_group_name_H-M   'P 1'
#
loop_
_entity.id
_entity.type
_entity.pdbx_description
1 polymer ?
#
loop_
_entity_poly.entity_id
_entity_poly.type
_entity_poly.pdbx_seq_one_letter_code
_entity_poly.pdbx_strand_id
1 'polypeptide(L)'
;MSDAPRPEGLSAYIAVTAAYWAFMLTDGALRMLVLLHFHTLGFTPVQLAYLFVLYEIAGVVTNLSAGWIAARFGLTRTLYVGLGLQVVALVALSRLDPAWAIGTSVAFVMLVQGASGVAKDLSKMSSKSAVKLLAPTEGDGLFRWVALLTGSKNAVKGLGFLLGAGLLATAGFTAAVLAMAAVLATILVVILVSMPTGLPTGRKGAKFSEVFSKSANVNWLSAARVTLFGARDVWFVVGIPIYFYAVLSDGSTEGNRAAFFMIGTFMAVWIILYGAVQAAAPRLLRAASRPQAELIGAARG
;
A
#
# COMPACT_ATOMS: atom_id res chain seq x y z
N MET A 1 -28.01 14.99 21.86
CA MET A 1 -27.76 15.87 20.70
C MET A 1 -26.85 15.07 19.78
N SER A 2 -27.37 14.63 18.63
CA SER A 2 -26.62 13.84 17.66
C SER A 2 -25.63 14.75 16.95
N ASP A 3 -24.35 14.60 17.23
CA ASP A 3 -23.30 15.15 16.39
C ASP A 3 -23.28 14.38 15.05
N ALA A 4 -24.17 14.79 14.15
CA ALA A 4 -24.01 14.41 12.75
C ALA A 4 -22.62 14.87 12.28
N PRO A 5 -21.85 14.04 11.57
CA PRO A 5 -20.52 14.43 11.12
C PRO A 5 -20.62 15.73 10.36
N ARG A 6 -19.84 16.73 10.76
CA ARG A 6 -19.85 18.04 10.09
C ARG A 6 -19.59 17.82 8.61
N PRO A 7 -20.33 18.46 7.68
CA PRO A 7 -20.18 18.26 6.24
C PRO A 7 -18.72 18.39 5.75
N GLU A 8 -17.95 19.29 6.37
CA GLU A 8 -16.53 19.50 6.10
C GLU A 8 -15.64 18.30 6.49
N GLY A 9 -15.97 17.60 7.56
CA GLY A 9 -15.23 16.41 7.99
C GLY A 9 -15.43 15.23 7.04
N LEU A 10 -16.62 15.05 6.50
CA LEU A 10 -16.93 13.96 5.56
C LEU A 10 -16.24 14.17 4.21
N SER A 11 -16.21 15.40 3.67
CA SER A 11 -15.52 15.71 2.41
C SER A 11 -14.02 15.47 2.52
N ALA A 12 -13.39 15.88 3.61
CA ALA A 12 -11.98 15.61 3.90
C ALA A 12 -11.69 14.10 4.01
N TYR A 13 -12.57 13.34 4.69
CA TYR A 13 -12.45 11.89 4.78
C TYR A 13 -12.52 11.22 3.39
N ILE A 14 -13.47 11.61 2.57
CA ILE A 14 -13.63 11.07 1.21
C ILE A 14 -12.38 11.39 0.37
N ALA A 15 -11.89 12.63 0.41
CA ALA A 15 -10.70 13.06 -0.33
C ALA A 15 -9.45 12.25 0.08
N VAL A 16 -9.20 12.10 1.39
CA VAL A 16 -8.07 11.32 1.90
C VAL A 16 -8.19 9.84 1.52
N THR A 17 -9.41 9.28 1.61
CA THR A 17 -9.64 7.88 1.27
C THR A 17 -9.46 7.62 -0.22
N ALA A 18 -9.99 8.50 -1.08
CA ALA A 18 -9.82 8.41 -2.53
C ALA A 18 -8.34 8.52 -2.95
N ALA A 19 -7.61 9.45 -2.35
CA ALA A 19 -6.17 9.57 -2.57
C ALA A 19 -5.40 8.32 -2.15
N TYR A 20 -5.77 7.75 -1.02
CA TYR A 20 -5.16 6.51 -0.55
C TYR A 20 -5.49 5.33 -1.46
N TRP A 21 -6.71 5.22 -1.96
CA TRP A 21 -7.07 4.19 -2.94
C TRP A 21 -6.28 4.34 -4.24
N ALA A 22 -6.16 5.55 -4.76
CA ALA A 22 -5.34 5.81 -5.94
C ALA A 22 -3.87 5.44 -5.71
N PHE A 23 -3.34 5.78 -4.53
CA PHE A 23 -2.01 5.34 -4.12
C PHE A 23 -1.91 3.81 -4.13
N MET A 24 -2.86 3.11 -3.50
CA MET A 24 -2.83 1.64 -3.41
C MET A 24 -2.99 0.95 -4.76
N LEU A 25 -3.74 1.57 -5.69
CA LEU A 25 -3.85 1.09 -7.07
C LEU A 25 -2.49 1.11 -7.76
N THR A 26 -1.79 2.26 -7.69
CA THR A 26 -0.47 2.41 -8.31
C THR A 26 0.62 1.61 -7.57
N ASP A 27 0.53 1.43 -6.26
CA ASP A 27 1.44 0.56 -5.49
C ASP A 27 1.30 -0.90 -5.92
N GLY A 28 0.07 -1.39 -6.10
CA GLY A 28 -0.18 -2.72 -6.64
C GLY A 28 0.34 -2.89 -8.06
N ALA A 29 0.04 -1.91 -8.92
CA ALA A 29 0.50 -1.91 -10.31
C ALA A 29 2.03 -1.91 -10.42
N LEU A 30 2.70 -1.07 -9.63
CA LEU A 30 4.15 -0.98 -9.60
C LEU A 30 4.81 -2.31 -9.20
N ARG A 31 4.24 -3.01 -8.21
CA ARG A 31 4.79 -4.31 -7.78
C ARG A 31 4.77 -5.33 -8.91
N MET A 32 3.64 -5.49 -9.61
CA MET A 32 3.55 -6.42 -10.74
C MET A 32 4.43 -5.99 -11.90
N LEU A 33 4.42 -4.70 -12.22
CA LEU A 33 5.20 -4.15 -13.30
C LEU A 33 6.71 -4.37 -13.12
N VAL A 34 7.24 -4.07 -11.93
CA VAL A 34 8.65 -4.29 -11.61
C VAL A 34 8.97 -5.79 -11.64
N LEU A 35 8.17 -6.61 -10.95
CA LEU A 35 8.42 -8.06 -10.89
C LEU A 35 8.48 -8.69 -12.29
N LEU A 36 7.44 -8.48 -13.09
CA LEU A 36 7.32 -9.11 -14.40
C LEU A 36 8.33 -8.55 -15.39
N HIS A 37 8.57 -7.23 -15.39
CA HIS A 37 9.56 -6.62 -16.27
C HIS A 37 10.97 -7.16 -16.02
N PHE A 38 11.43 -7.16 -14.77
CA PHE A 38 12.78 -7.65 -14.47
C PHE A 38 12.90 -9.17 -14.64
N HIS A 39 11.80 -9.90 -14.46
CA HIS A 39 11.79 -11.32 -14.77
C HIS A 39 11.99 -11.59 -16.28
N THR A 40 11.35 -10.81 -17.18
CA THR A 40 11.59 -10.91 -18.62
C THR A 40 12.99 -10.53 -19.05
N LEU A 41 13.70 -9.72 -18.24
CA LEU A 41 15.11 -9.42 -18.44
C LEU A 41 16.07 -10.52 -17.94
N GLY A 42 15.54 -11.67 -17.49
CA GLY A 42 16.33 -12.81 -17.05
C GLY A 42 16.79 -12.75 -15.59
N PHE A 43 16.22 -11.88 -14.76
CA PHE A 43 16.54 -11.82 -13.33
C PHE A 43 16.05 -13.09 -12.63
N THR A 44 16.93 -13.69 -11.84
CA THR A 44 16.61 -14.87 -11.02
C THR A 44 15.60 -14.50 -9.92
N PRO A 45 14.84 -15.48 -9.36
CA PRO A 45 13.92 -15.23 -8.25
C PRO A 45 14.55 -14.52 -7.06
N VAL A 46 15.80 -14.83 -6.73
CA VAL A 46 16.56 -14.19 -5.65
C VAL A 46 16.87 -12.74 -5.96
N GLN A 47 17.30 -12.42 -7.19
CA GLN A 47 17.53 -11.04 -7.62
C GLN A 47 16.23 -10.22 -7.61
N LEU A 48 15.11 -10.83 -8.03
CA LEU A 48 13.79 -10.18 -7.96
C LEU A 48 13.37 -9.89 -6.51
N ALA A 49 13.64 -10.82 -5.58
CA ALA A 49 13.37 -10.58 -4.17
C ALA A 49 14.17 -9.39 -3.62
N TYR A 50 15.44 -9.23 -4.03
CA TYR A 50 16.27 -8.08 -3.63
C TYR A 50 15.67 -6.74 -4.05
N LEU A 51 14.98 -6.65 -5.20
CA LEU A 51 14.36 -5.40 -5.65
C LEU A 51 13.34 -4.85 -4.65
N PHE A 52 12.76 -5.70 -3.80
CA PHE A 52 11.75 -5.32 -2.82
C PHE A 52 12.27 -5.21 -1.38
N VAL A 53 13.52 -5.61 -1.10
CA VAL A 53 14.08 -5.63 0.27
C VAL A 53 14.03 -4.24 0.91
N LEU A 54 14.52 -3.21 0.24
CA LEU A 54 14.48 -1.84 0.79
C LEU A 54 13.06 -1.30 0.93
N TYR A 55 12.13 -1.70 0.05
CA TYR A 55 10.71 -1.35 0.20
C TYR A 55 10.14 -1.90 1.52
N GLU A 56 10.42 -3.15 1.84
CA GLU A 56 9.92 -3.77 3.07
C GLU A 56 10.63 -3.22 4.33
N ILE A 57 11.95 -3.05 4.29
CA ILE A 57 12.72 -2.45 5.40
C ILE A 57 12.25 -1.03 5.67
N ALA A 58 12.17 -0.19 4.64
CA ALA A 58 11.68 1.18 4.76
C ALA A 58 10.23 1.20 5.27
N GLY A 59 9.40 0.28 4.80
CA GLY A 59 8.03 0.09 5.29
C GLY A 59 7.99 -0.24 6.79
N VAL A 60 8.82 -1.16 7.27
CA VAL A 60 8.91 -1.51 8.71
C VAL A 60 9.31 -0.28 9.54
N VAL A 61 10.39 0.41 9.16
CA VAL A 61 10.89 1.59 9.88
C VAL A 61 9.86 2.71 9.90
N THR A 62 9.28 3.01 8.74
CA THR A 62 8.25 4.07 8.62
C THR A 62 6.99 3.70 9.38
N ASN A 63 6.55 2.45 9.35
CA ASN A 63 5.35 2.01 10.06
C ASN A 63 5.54 2.04 11.59
N LEU A 64 6.73 1.71 12.09
CA LEU A 64 7.08 1.87 13.50
C LEU A 64 7.03 3.35 13.92
N SER A 65 7.57 4.24 13.09
CA SER A 65 7.61 5.68 13.34
C SER A 65 6.31 6.41 13.02
N ALA A 66 5.37 5.73 12.38
CA ALA A 66 4.19 6.32 11.73
C ALA A 66 3.26 7.05 12.72
N GLY A 67 3.08 6.52 13.92
CA GLY A 67 2.29 7.18 14.98
C GLY A 67 2.88 8.53 15.37
N TRP A 68 4.20 8.57 15.55
CA TRP A 68 4.92 9.80 15.85
C TRP A 68 4.89 10.79 14.67
N ILE A 69 5.11 10.31 13.43
CA ILE A 69 5.05 11.14 12.22
C ILE A 69 3.68 11.80 12.08
N ALA A 70 2.61 11.01 12.22
CA ALA A 70 1.24 11.53 12.13
C ALA A 70 0.92 12.53 13.26
N ALA A 71 1.38 12.24 14.50
CA ALA A 71 1.21 13.15 15.62
C ALA A 71 1.98 14.46 15.46
N ARG A 72 3.19 14.40 14.88
CA ARG A 72 4.07 15.57 14.75
C ARG A 72 3.72 16.46 13.56
N PHE A 73 3.43 15.87 12.41
CA PHE A 73 3.25 16.60 11.15
C PHE A 73 1.79 16.78 10.74
N GLY A 74 0.91 16.01 11.35
CA GLY A 74 -0.52 16.00 11.04
C GLY A 74 -0.88 15.19 9.81
N LEU A 75 -2.18 14.98 9.61
CA LEU A 75 -2.75 14.15 8.58
C LEU A 75 -2.42 14.64 7.17
N THR A 76 -2.69 15.89 6.90
CA THR A 76 -2.64 16.46 5.55
C THR A 76 -1.22 16.50 4.99
N ARG A 77 -0.25 16.99 5.79
CA ARG A 77 1.15 17.04 5.37
C ARG A 77 1.72 15.65 5.12
N THR A 78 1.38 14.68 5.97
CA THR A 78 1.81 13.30 5.82
C THR A 78 1.28 12.69 4.51
N LEU A 79 0.04 13.00 4.13
CA LEU A 79 -0.55 12.57 2.86
C LEU A 79 0.16 13.18 1.66
N TYR A 80 0.37 14.49 1.67
CA TYR A 80 1.03 15.20 0.56
C TYR A 80 2.46 14.72 0.33
N VAL A 81 3.22 14.52 1.41
CA VAL A 81 4.58 13.98 1.33
C VAL A 81 4.56 12.54 0.80
N GLY A 82 3.62 11.72 1.27
CA GLY A 82 3.47 10.35 0.78
C GLY A 82 3.17 10.29 -0.73
N LEU A 83 2.18 11.05 -1.19
CA LEU A 83 1.82 11.11 -2.61
C LEU A 83 2.96 11.69 -3.47
N GLY A 84 3.55 12.81 -3.02
CA GLY A 84 4.66 13.46 -3.73
C GLY A 84 5.89 12.56 -3.85
N LEU A 85 6.25 11.86 -2.77
CA LEU A 85 7.37 10.91 -2.78
C LEU A 85 7.12 9.75 -3.74
N GLN A 86 5.87 9.25 -3.83
CA GLN A 86 5.52 8.21 -4.80
C GLN A 86 5.62 8.72 -6.24
N VAL A 87 5.17 9.93 -6.52
CA VAL A 87 5.33 10.55 -7.85
C VAL A 87 6.82 10.65 -8.22
N VAL A 88 7.66 11.14 -7.30
CA VAL A 88 9.11 11.24 -7.51
C VAL A 88 9.72 9.85 -7.74
N ALA A 89 9.33 8.85 -6.96
CA ALA A 89 9.80 7.48 -7.14
C ALA A 89 9.43 6.91 -8.51
N LEU A 90 8.21 7.10 -8.98
CA LEU A 90 7.77 6.65 -10.31
C LEU A 90 8.51 7.38 -11.44
N VAL A 91 8.67 8.70 -11.33
CA VAL A 91 9.44 9.47 -12.31
C VAL A 91 10.93 9.06 -12.31
N ALA A 92 11.51 8.81 -11.13
CA ALA A 92 12.87 8.28 -11.05
C ALA A 92 12.97 6.92 -11.75
N LEU A 93 12.02 6.02 -11.49
CA LEU A 93 12.02 4.68 -12.10
C LEU A 93 11.92 4.71 -13.63
N SER A 94 11.27 5.72 -14.21
CA SER A 94 11.23 5.90 -15.67
C SER A 94 12.60 6.25 -16.29
N ARG A 95 13.60 6.61 -15.47
CA ARG A 95 14.97 6.90 -15.89
C ARG A 95 15.89 5.68 -15.86
N LEU A 96 15.34 4.49 -15.57
CA LEU A 96 16.10 3.25 -15.65
C LEU A 96 16.63 3.06 -17.07
N ASP A 97 17.94 2.90 -17.19
CA ASP A 97 18.59 2.70 -18.47
C ASP A 97 18.91 1.22 -18.67
N PRO A 98 18.41 0.58 -19.74
CA PRO A 98 18.71 -0.81 -20.05
C PRO A 98 20.20 -1.10 -20.28
N ALA A 99 21.00 -0.09 -20.56
CA ALA A 99 22.45 -0.22 -20.75
C ALA A 99 23.24 -0.33 -19.43
N TRP A 100 22.60 -0.10 -18.29
CA TRP A 100 23.28 -0.22 -16.99
C TRP A 100 23.66 -1.66 -16.65
N ALA A 101 24.78 -1.80 -15.94
CA ALA A 101 25.11 -3.09 -15.34
C ALA A 101 24.01 -3.56 -14.38
N ILE A 102 23.78 -4.87 -14.31
CA ILE A 102 22.73 -5.48 -13.48
C ILE A 102 22.78 -4.97 -12.03
N GLY A 103 24.00 -4.92 -11.43
CA GLY A 103 24.17 -4.43 -10.06
C GLY A 103 23.71 -2.98 -9.87
N THR A 104 23.96 -2.10 -10.84
CA THR A 104 23.52 -0.69 -10.83
C THR A 104 22.01 -0.60 -10.94
N SER A 105 21.40 -1.37 -11.84
CA SER A 105 19.94 -1.43 -12.01
C SER A 105 19.27 -1.93 -10.74
N VAL A 106 19.78 -2.99 -10.12
CA VAL A 106 19.27 -3.53 -8.85
C VAL A 106 19.34 -2.48 -7.74
N ALA A 107 20.52 -1.87 -7.54
CA ALA A 107 20.70 -0.85 -6.50
C ALA A 107 19.76 0.35 -6.71
N PHE A 108 19.63 0.84 -7.93
CA PHE A 108 18.75 1.95 -8.29
C PHE A 108 17.27 1.59 -8.00
N VAL A 109 16.80 0.44 -8.47
CA VAL A 109 15.42 0.00 -8.26
C VAL A 109 15.15 -0.22 -6.77
N MET A 110 16.09 -0.80 -6.02
CA MET A 110 15.97 -0.96 -4.57
C MET A 110 15.78 0.39 -3.87
N LEU A 111 16.57 1.41 -4.22
CA LEU A 111 16.45 2.76 -3.64
C LEU A 111 15.10 3.40 -3.96
N VAL A 112 14.67 3.32 -5.21
CA VAL A 112 13.36 3.83 -5.64
C VAL A 112 12.22 3.10 -4.94
N GLN A 113 12.30 1.78 -4.84
CA GLN A 113 11.33 0.97 -4.12
C GLN A 113 11.34 1.28 -2.61
N GLY A 114 12.49 1.54 -2.02
CA GLY A 114 12.60 2.02 -0.63
C GLY A 114 11.83 3.32 -0.41
N ALA A 115 12.00 4.31 -1.29
CA ALA A 115 11.23 5.55 -1.26
C ALA A 115 9.72 5.30 -1.41
N SER A 116 9.32 4.39 -2.31
CA SER A 116 7.93 3.97 -2.48
C SER A 116 7.36 3.29 -1.22
N GLY A 117 8.16 2.50 -0.51
CA GLY A 117 7.79 1.91 0.78
C GLY A 117 7.48 2.95 1.86
N VAL A 118 8.35 3.97 1.99
CA VAL A 118 8.10 5.14 2.85
C VAL A 118 6.81 5.85 2.45
N ALA A 119 6.65 6.17 1.16
CA ALA A 119 5.47 6.84 0.61
C ALA A 119 4.18 6.10 0.94
N LYS A 120 4.18 4.77 0.81
CA LYS A 120 3.04 3.90 1.16
C LYS A 120 2.63 4.05 2.61
N ASP A 121 3.59 3.97 3.53
CA ASP A 121 3.26 3.98 4.94
C ASP A 121 2.84 5.38 5.44
N LEU A 122 3.40 6.45 4.88
CA LEU A 122 2.91 7.81 5.12
C LEU A 122 1.44 7.98 4.67
N SER A 123 1.11 7.56 3.46
CA SER A 123 -0.26 7.63 2.92
C SER A 123 -1.24 6.76 3.72
N LYS A 124 -0.83 5.57 4.12
CA LYS A 124 -1.59 4.64 4.97
C LYS A 124 -1.87 5.24 6.35
N MET A 125 -0.89 5.90 6.97
CA MET A 125 -1.05 6.52 8.28
C MET A 125 -2.00 7.71 8.22
N SER A 126 -1.91 8.50 7.17
CA SER A 126 -2.82 9.61 6.93
C SER A 126 -4.28 9.13 6.86
N SER A 127 -4.55 8.08 6.06
CA SER A 127 -5.89 7.48 5.95
C SER A 127 -6.41 6.91 7.26
N LYS A 128 -5.58 6.21 8.02
CA LYS A 128 -5.98 5.67 9.33
C LYS A 128 -6.25 6.78 10.34
N SER A 129 -5.48 7.87 10.29
CA SER A 129 -5.72 9.04 11.13
C SER A 129 -7.02 9.74 10.76
N ALA A 130 -7.33 9.82 9.45
CA ALA A 130 -8.61 10.36 8.99
C ALA A 130 -9.80 9.57 9.53
N VAL A 131 -9.75 8.22 9.51
CA VAL A 131 -10.81 7.39 10.13
C VAL A 131 -10.98 7.73 11.60
N LYS A 132 -9.90 7.80 12.38
CA LYS A 132 -9.97 8.08 13.82
C LYS A 132 -10.52 9.45 14.16
N LEU A 133 -10.27 10.44 13.30
CA LEU A 133 -10.65 11.84 13.55
C LEU A 133 -12.03 12.20 13.00
N LEU A 134 -12.48 11.52 11.97
CA LEU A 134 -13.62 11.93 11.16
C LEU A 134 -14.74 10.88 11.11
N ALA A 135 -14.47 9.63 11.45
CA ALA A 135 -15.48 8.58 11.48
C ALA A 135 -16.35 8.67 12.74
N PRO A 136 -17.65 8.33 12.65
CA PRO A 136 -18.52 8.22 13.81
C PRO A 136 -17.98 7.19 14.82
N THR A 137 -17.93 7.57 16.09
CA THR A 137 -17.31 6.76 17.17
C THR A 137 -18.32 5.95 17.99
N GLU A 138 -19.62 6.00 17.66
CA GLU A 138 -20.67 5.31 18.41
C GLU A 138 -20.60 3.78 18.21
N GLY A 139 -20.56 3.03 19.29
CA GLY A 139 -20.53 1.56 19.30
C GLY A 139 -19.31 0.98 18.56
N ASP A 140 -19.53 -0.03 17.71
CA ASP A 140 -18.48 -0.68 16.86
C ASP A 140 -18.06 0.17 15.66
N GLY A 141 -18.44 1.44 15.60
CA GLY A 141 -18.24 2.30 14.44
C GLY A 141 -16.78 2.36 13.97
N LEU A 142 -15.85 2.57 14.88
CA LEU A 142 -14.42 2.66 14.55
C LEU A 142 -13.89 1.35 13.95
N PHE A 143 -14.22 0.20 14.55
CA PHE A 143 -13.79 -1.11 14.04
C PHE A 143 -14.33 -1.36 12.62
N ARG A 144 -15.62 -1.07 12.40
CA ARG A 144 -16.26 -1.20 11.10
C ARG A 144 -15.61 -0.32 10.03
N TRP A 145 -15.32 0.95 10.34
CA TRP A 145 -14.68 1.88 9.41
C TRP A 145 -13.24 1.46 9.08
N VAL A 146 -12.47 1.02 10.08
CA VAL A 146 -11.11 0.51 9.87
C VAL A 146 -11.12 -0.78 9.05
N ALA A 147 -12.05 -1.69 9.30
CA ALA A 147 -12.20 -2.94 8.53
C ALA A 147 -12.59 -2.65 7.08
N LEU A 148 -13.53 -1.72 6.86
CA LEU A 148 -13.94 -1.30 5.52
C LEU A 148 -12.78 -0.64 4.76
N LEU A 149 -12.05 0.27 5.39
CA LEU A 149 -10.88 0.91 4.78
C LEU A 149 -9.82 -0.15 4.43
N THR A 150 -9.58 -1.11 5.32
CA THR A 150 -8.56 -2.15 5.11
C THR A 150 -8.98 -3.11 3.99
N GLY A 151 -10.22 -3.55 3.98
CA GLY A 151 -10.75 -4.41 2.92
C GLY A 151 -10.77 -3.73 1.57
N SER A 152 -11.32 -2.51 1.49
CA SER A 152 -11.39 -1.75 0.24
C SER A 152 -10.00 -1.44 -0.34
N LYS A 153 -9.03 -1.07 0.50
CA LYS A 153 -7.65 -0.83 0.03
C LYS A 153 -7.03 -2.08 -0.60
N ASN A 154 -7.31 -3.27 -0.02
CA ASN A 154 -6.79 -4.52 -0.56
C ASN A 154 -7.46 -4.87 -1.89
N ALA A 155 -8.76 -4.64 -2.02
CA ALA A 155 -9.47 -4.78 -3.29
C ALA A 155 -8.89 -3.86 -4.38
N VAL A 156 -8.69 -2.59 -4.06
CA VAL A 156 -8.09 -1.60 -4.98
C VAL A 156 -6.65 -2.00 -5.35
N LYS A 157 -5.86 -2.47 -4.38
CA LYS A 157 -4.50 -2.96 -4.64
C LYS A 157 -4.52 -4.19 -5.56
N GLY A 158 -5.49 -5.08 -5.40
CA GLY A 158 -5.71 -6.22 -6.29
C GLY A 158 -5.97 -5.80 -7.74
N LEU A 159 -6.86 -4.82 -7.95
CA LEU A 159 -7.05 -4.21 -9.27
C LEU A 159 -5.76 -3.60 -9.81
N GLY A 160 -4.91 -3.05 -8.93
CA GLY A 160 -3.58 -2.57 -9.28
C GLY A 160 -2.70 -3.66 -9.87
N PHE A 161 -2.71 -4.89 -9.34
CA PHE A 161 -1.93 -5.99 -9.91
C PHE A 161 -2.31 -6.29 -11.36
N LEU A 162 -3.62 -6.35 -11.65
CA LEU A 162 -4.11 -6.51 -13.01
C LEU A 162 -3.71 -5.33 -13.91
N LEU A 163 -3.87 -4.10 -13.39
CA LEU A 163 -3.50 -2.89 -14.10
C LEU A 163 -2.00 -2.88 -14.44
N GLY A 164 -1.12 -3.21 -13.50
CA GLY A 164 0.32 -3.26 -13.72
C GLY A 164 0.74 -4.28 -14.76
N ALA A 165 0.18 -5.49 -14.69
CA ALA A 165 0.40 -6.53 -15.68
C ALA A 165 -0.11 -6.11 -17.08
N GLY A 166 -1.31 -5.53 -17.14
CA GLY A 166 -1.92 -5.04 -18.38
C GLY A 166 -1.16 -3.87 -19.00
N LEU A 167 -0.72 -2.89 -18.20
CA LEU A 167 0.09 -1.77 -18.66
C LEU A 167 1.45 -2.26 -19.19
N LEU A 168 2.09 -3.22 -18.52
CA LEU A 168 3.34 -3.80 -19.02
C LEU A 168 3.13 -4.48 -20.37
N ALA A 169 2.05 -5.26 -20.50
CA ALA A 169 1.74 -6.00 -21.72
C ALA A 169 1.39 -5.10 -22.92
N THR A 170 0.85 -3.91 -22.69
CA THR A 170 0.30 -3.03 -23.74
C THR A 170 1.17 -1.81 -24.04
N ALA A 171 1.67 -1.15 -22.99
CA ALA A 171 2.40 0.13 -23.10
C ALA A 171 3.90 0.00 -22.80
N GLY A 172 4.32 -1.11 -22.19
CA GLY A 172 5.69 -1.31 -21.74
C GLY A 172 6.01 -0.58 -20.43
N PHE A 173 7.24 -0.79 -19.94
CA PHE A 173 7.64 -0.38 -18.59
C PHE A 173 7.63 1.14 -18.38
N THR A 174 8.36 1.88 -19.21
CA THR A 174 8.56 3.35 -19.06
C THR A 174 7.25 4.11 -19.19
N ALA A 175 6.43 3.79 -20.20
CA ALA A 175 5.13 4.46 -20.38
C ALA A 175 4.17 4.14 -19.23
N ALA A 176 4.19 2.91 -18.71
CA ALA A 176 3.38 2.51 -17.58
C ALA A 176 3.71 3.30 -16.31
N VAL A 177 5.00 3.42 -15.95
CA VAL A 177 5.40 4.17 -14.73
C VAL A 177 5.11 5.67 -14.86
N LEU A 178 5.29 6.26 -16.06
CA LEU A 178 4.95 7.67 -16.31
C LEU A 178 3.45 7.92 -16.27
N ALA A 179 2.63 7.03 -16.81
CA ALA A 179 1.17 7.12 -16.71
C ALA A 179 0.70 7.08 -15.24
N MET A 180 1.24 6.17 -14.43
CA MET A 180 0.96 6.11 -13.00
C MET A 180 1.42 7.37 -12.27
N ALA A 181 2.60 7.91 -12.60
CA ALA A 181 3.09 9.16 -12.04
C ALA A 181 2.17 10.34 -12.36
N ALA A 182 1.72 10.44 -13.61
CA ALA A 182 0.80 11.50 -14.05
C ALA A 182 -0.54 11.44 -13.32
N VAL A 183 -1.12 10.25 -13.16
CA VAL A 183 -2.37 10.05 -12.40
C VAL A 183 -2.21 10.49 -10.95
N LEU A 184 -1.15 10.03 -10.28
CA LEU A 184 -0.91 10.43 -8.88
C LEU A 184 -0.58 11.92 -8.72
N ALA A 185 0.16 12.50 -9.65
CA ALA A 185 0.45 13.93 -9.64
C ALA A 185 -0.85 14.75 -9.79
N THR A 186 -1.74 14.35 -10.70
CA THR A 186 -3.05 14.97 -10.86
C THR A 186 -3.87 14.89 -9.57
N ILE A 187 -3.92 13.72 -8.93
CA ILE A 187 -4.63 13.53 -7.66
C ILE A 187 -4.01 14.38 -6.57
N LEU A 188 -2.67 14.44 -6.48
CA LEU A 188 -1.98 15.31 -5.52
C LEU A 188 -2.37 16.78 -5.71
N VAL A 189 -2.40 17.27 -6.95
CA VAL A 189 -2.81 18.66 -7.27
C VAL A 189 -4.27 18.88 -6.87
N VAL A 190 -5.17 17.98 -7.23
CA VAL A 190 -6.59 18.07 -6.86
C VAL A 190 -6.76 18.17 -5.35
N ILE A 191 -6.06 17.33 -4.58
CA ILE A 191 -6.15 17.32 -3.13
C ILE A 191 -5.53 18.57 -2.52
N LEU A 192 -4.40 19.05 -3.05
CA LEU A 192 -3.79 20.32 -2.60
C LEU A 192 -4.74 21.50 -2.71
N VAL A 193 -5.58 21.51 -3.77
CA VAL A 193 -6.53 22.60 -4.02
C VAL A 193 -7.85 22.40 -3.26
N SER A 194 -8.34 21.15 -3.13
CA SER A 194 -9.67 20.84 -2.60
C SER A 194 -9.72 20.49 -1.12
N MET A 195 -8.56 20.29 -0.46
CA MET A 195 -8.54 19.90 0.94
C MET A 195 -9.07 21.04 1.84
N PRO A 196 -10.07 20.77 2.70
CA PRO A 196 -10.59 21.78 3.61
C PRO A 196 -9.51 22.32 4.56
N THR A 197 -9.62 23.63 4.87
CA THR A 197 -8.80 24.27 5.90
C THR A 197 -9.31 23.88 7.30
N GLY A 198 -8.41 23.89 8.32
CA GLY A 198 -8.83 23.61 9.70
C GLY A 198 -8.75 22.15 10.13
N LEU A 199 -8.20 21.26 9.30
CA LEU A 199 -7.92 19.90 9.72
C LEU A 199 -6.86 19.86 10.83
N PRO A 200 -6.90 18.85 11.73
CA PRO A 200 -5.97 18.76 12.84
C PRO A 200 -4.51 18.81 12.40
N THR A 201 -3.79 19.78 12.89
CA THR A 201 -2.34 19.93 12.69
C THR A 201 -1.58 19.10 13.71
N GLY A 202 -0.36 18.68 13.37
CA GLY A 202 0.48 17.91 14.28
C GLY A 202 0.85 18.66 15.57
N ARG A 203 1.16 17.89 16.61
CA ARG A 203 1.64 18.40 17.90
C ARG A 203 3.16 18.57 17.88
N LYS A 204 3.66 19.79 17.99
CA LYS A 204 5.11 20.06 18.02
C LYS A 204 5.86 19.33 19.14
N GLY A 205 5.18 18.95 20.24
CA GLY A 205 5.75 18.29 21.42
C GLY A 205 5.74 16.75 21.36
N ALA A 206 5.28 16.10 20.28
CA ALA A 206 5.30 14.63 20.19
C ALA A 206 6.74 14.09 20.23
N LYS A 207 7.03 13.22 21.21
CA LYS A 207 8.37 12.65 21.43
C LYS A 207 8.53 11.35 20.65
N PHE A 208 9.70 11.11 20.06
CA PHE A 208 10.00 9.88 19.35
C PHE A 208 9.98 8.63 20.25
N SER A 209 10.26 8.81 21.56
CA SER A 209 10.17 7.71 22.53
C SER A 209 8.77 7.10 22.68
N GLU A 210 7.71 7.82 22.24
CA GLU A 210 6.33 7.32 22.23
C GLU A 210 6.06 6.26 21.13
N VAL A 211 7.02 6.03 20.22
CA VAL A 211 6.97 5.00 19.17
C VAL A 211 6.92 3.59 19.77
N PHE A 212 7.65 3.37 20.86
CA PHE A 212 7.74 2.06 21.49
C PHE A 212 6.64 1.90 22.55
N SER A 213 5.91 0.78 22.47
CA SER A 213 4.90 0.47 23.47
C SER A 213 5.57 0.06 24.80
N LYS A 214 4.98 0.52 25.91
CA LYS A 214 5.39 0.06 27.26
C LYS A 214 4.86 -1.35 27.59
N SER A 215 3.94 -1.88 26.79
CA SER A 215 3.35 -3.20 26.97
C SER A 215 4.18 -4.27 26.24
N ALA A 216 4.69 -5.25 26.98
CA ALA A 216 5.41 -6.40 26.42
C ALA A 216 4.55 -7.19 25.43
N ASN A 217 3.25 -7.36 25.72
CA ASN A 217 2.31 -8.08 24.84
C ASN A 217 2.16 -7.39 23.47
N VAL A 218 2.11 -6.07 23.45
CA VAL A 218 2.06 -5.29 22.18
C VAL A 218 3.35 -5.46 21.39
N ASN A 219 4.49 -5.50 22.07
CA ASN A 219 5.79 -5.68 21.41
C ASN A 219 5.93 -7.09 20.82
N TRP A 220 5.52 -8.14 21.57
CA TRP A 220 5.49 -9.52 21.08
C TRP A 220 4.52 -9.72 19.91
N LEU A 221 3.34 -9.13 19.98
CA LEU A 221 2.37 -9.15 18.87
C LEU A 221 2.94 -8.46 17.63
N SER A 222 3.64 -7.35 17.81
CA SER A 222 4.29 -6.63 16.71
C SER A 222 5.38 -7.47 16.05
N ALA A 223 6.22 -8.14 16.84
CA ALA A 223 7.26 -9.04 16.33
C ALA A 223 6.65 -10.23 15.56
N ALA A 224 5.63 -10.88 16.11
CA ALA A 224 4.92 -11.98 15.45
C ALA A 224 4.29 -11.54 14.11
N ARG A 225 3.73 -10.34 14.05
CA ARG A 225 3.15 -9.79 12.80
C ARG A 225 4.20 -9.50 11.75
N VAL A 226 5.39 -9.00 12.12
CA VAL A 226 6.49 -8.79 11.16
C VAL A 226 6.87 -10.11 10.50
N THR A 227 7.06 -11.17 11.29
CA THR A 227 7.42 -12.50 10.77
C THR A 227 6.33 -13.08 9.87
N LEU A 228 5.08 -13.04 10.32
CA LEU A 228 3.94 -13.60 9.57
C LEU A 228 3.71 -12.86 8.24
N PHE A 229 3.73 -11.53 8.27
CA PHE A 229 3.54 -10.74 7.05
C PHE A 229 4.73 -10.83 6.10
N GLY A 230 5.95 -10.91 6.63
CA GLY A 230 7.14 -11.14 5.81
C GLY A 230 7.07 -12.48 5.07
N ALA A 231 6.74 -13.56 5.76
CA ALA A 231 6.57 -14.88 5.15
C ALA A 231 5.47 -14.88 4.06
N ARG A 232 4.33 -14.28 4.36
CA ARG A 232 3.25 -14.12 3.37
C ARG A 232 3.70 -13.36 2.13
N ASP A 233 4.40 -12.25 2.32
CA ASP A 233 4.77 -11.36 1.21
C ASP A 233 5.83 -11.99 0.30
N VAL A 234 6.74 -12.81 0.81
CA VAL A 234 7.69 -13.59 0.02
C VAL A 234 6.94 -14.51 -0.96
N TRP A 235 5.95 -15.25 -0.49
CA TRP A 235 5.16 -16.12 -1.35
C TRP A 235 4.28 -15.34 -2.31
N PHE A 236 3.52 -14.38 -1.77
CA PHE A 236 2.49 -13.68 -2.53
C PHE A 236 3.07 -12.72 -3.58
N VAL A 237 4.16 -12.00 -3.24
CA VAL A 237 4.71 -10.98 -4.13
C VAL A 237 5.73 -11.56 -5.11
N VAL A 238 6.45 -12.60 -4.74
CA VAL A 238 7.55 -13.15 -5.54
C VAL A 238 7.28 -14.58 -5.99
N GLY A 239 7.07 -15.50 -5.05
CA GLY A 239 7.02 -16.93 -5.35
C GLY A 239 5.89 -17.31 -6.31
N ILE A 240 4.66 -16.92 -6.01
CA ILE A 240 3.48 -17.28 -6.80
C ILE A 240 3.52 -16.67 -8.22
N PRO A 241 3.79 -15.37 -8.41
CA PRO A 241 3.88 -14.80 -9.76
C PRO A 241 4.97 -15.43 -10.63
N ILE A 242 6.14 -15.71 -10.05
CA ILE A 242 7.24 -16.34 -10.79
C ILE A 242 6.90 -17.79 -11.18
N TYR A 243 6.33 -18.56 -10.24
CA TYR A 243 5.88 -19.91 -10.53
C TYR A 243 4.86 -19.93 -11.68
N PHE A 244 3.84 -19.08 -11.62
CA PHE A 244 2.86 -19.01 -12.70
C PHE A 244 3.47 -18.53 -14.01
N TYR A 245 4.40 -17.60 -14.00
CA TYR A 245 5.07 -17.19 -15.21
C TYR A 245 5.83 -18.36 -15.85
N ALA A 246 6.57 -19.14 -15.05
CA ALA A 246 7.31 -20.30 -15.54
C ALA A 246 6.40 -21.40 -16.12
N VAL A 247 5.15 -21.51 -15.65
CA VAL A 247 4.20 -22.52 -16.12
C VAL A 247 3.35 -22.02 -17.30
N LEU A 248 3.01 -20.72 -17.34
CA LEU A 248 2.06 -20.15 -18.29
C LEU A 248 2.73 -19.52 -19.52
N SER A 249 3.99 -19.13 -19.43
CA SER A 249 4.73 -18.53 -20.55
C SER A 249 5.51 -19.60 -21.31
N ASP A 250 5.45 -19.54 -22.63
CA ASP A 250 6.30 -20.32 -23.56
C ASP A 250 7.57 -19.56 -23.99
N GLY A 251 7.81 -18.37 -23.42
CA GLY A 251 8.92 -17.48 -23.77
C GLY A 251 8.69 -16.62 -25.01
N SER A 252 7.63 -16.86 -25.78
CA SER A 252 7.26 -15.98 -26.91
C SER A 252 6.68 -14.64 -26.41
N THR A 253 6.71 -13.61 -27.25
CA THR A 253 6.11 -12.31 -26.92
C THR A 253 4.61 -12.42 -26.61
N GLU A 254 3.90 -13.25 -27.36
CA GLU A 254 2.47 -13.47 -27.16
C GLU A 254 2.19 -14.30 -25.90
N GLY A 255 2.95 -15.38 -25.68
CA GLY A 255 2.88 -16.19 -24.47
C GLY A 255 3.19 -15.39 -23.21
N ASN A 256 4.22 -14.55 -23.24
CA ASN A 256 4.54 -13.63 -22.14
C ASN A 256 3.38 -12.66 -21.84
N ARG A 257 2.79 -12.07 -22.89
CA ARG A 257 1.65 -11.16 -22.74
C ARG A 257 0.43 -11.86 -22.13
N ALA A 258 0.11 -13.06 -22.61
CA ALA A 258 -0.98 -13.88 -22.07
C ALA A 258 -0.72 -14.25 -20.60
N ALA A 259 0.48 -14.70 -20.27
CA ALA A 259 0.89 -15.01 -18.90
C ALA A 259 0.76 -13.80 -17.97
N PHE A 260 1.15 -12.60 -18.38
CA PHE A 260 1.01 -11.38 -17.58
C PHE A 260 -0.45 -11.09 -17.21
N PHE A 261 -1.38 -11.17 -18.19
CA PHE A 261 -2.79 -10.98 -17.91
C PHE A 261 -3.37 -12.05 -16.98
N MET A 262 -2.98 -13.32 -17.17
CA MET A 262 -3.45 -14.42 -16.32
C MET A 262 -2.94 -14.26 -14.87
N ILE A 263 -1.66 -13.96 -14.70
CA ILE A 263 -1.06 -13.73 -13.39
C ILE A 263 -1.70 -12.52 -12.72
N GLY A 264 -1.82 -11.40 -13.43
CA GLY A 264 -2.44 -10.19 -12.92
C GLY A 264 -3.88 -10.42 -12.49
N THR A 265 -4.66 -11.15 -13.27
CA THR A 265 -6.05 -11.52 -12.95
C THR A 265 -6.12 -12.40 -11.71
N PHE A 266 -5.30 -13.45 -11.63
CA PHE A 266 -5.25 -14.34 -10.46
C PHE A 266 -4.92 -13.56 -9.18
N MET A 267 -3.87 -12.74 -9.22
CA MET A 267 -3.45 -11.93 -8.08
C MET A 267 -4.50 -10.90 -7.68
N ALA A 268 -5.19 -10.31 -8.66
CA ALA A 268 -6.27 -9.37 -8.42
C ALA A 268 -7.45 -10.05 -7.71
N VAL A 269 -7.94 -11.17 -8.24
CA VAL A 269 -9.05 -11.92 -7.64
C VAL A 269 -8.72 -12.36 -6.23
N TRP A 270 -7.53 -12.92 -6.01
CA TRP A 270 -7.09 -13.34 -4.69
C TRP A 270 -7.15 -12.21 -3.66
N ILE A 271 -6.48 -11.07 -3.97
CA ILE A 271 -6.39 -9.99 -2.98
C ILE A 271 -7.73 -9.24 -2.79
N ILE A 272 -8.60 -9.23 -3.82
CA ILE A 272 -9.97 -8.72 -3.70
C ILE A 272 -10.78 -9.59 -2.74
N LEU A 273 -10.74 -10.90 -2.92
CA LEU A 273 -11.43 -11.85 -2.01
C LEU A 273 -10.89 -11.75 -0.58
N TYR A 274 -9.57 -11.67 -0.44
CA TYR A 274 -8.93 -11.41 0.85
C TYR A 274 -9.42 -10.10 1.49
N GLY A 275 -9.51 -9.03 0.72
CA GLY A 275 -10.05 -7.74 1.15
C GLY A 275 -11.52 -7.80 1.54
N ALA A 276 -12.34 -8.55 0.80
CA ALA A 276 -13.75 -8.76 1.11
C ALA A 276 -13.96 -9.47 2.45
N VAL A 277 -13.18 -10.53 2.71
CA VAL A 277 -13.19 -11.22 4.01
C VAL A 277 -12.80 -10.29 5.16
N GLN A 278 -11.77 -9.46 4.96
CA GLN A 278 -11.37 -8.47 5.96
C GLN A 278 -12.44 -7.40 6.21
N ALA A 279 -13.13 -6.94 5.18
CA ALA A 279 -14.24 -5.99 5.32
C ALA A 279 -15.45 -6.60 6.03
N ALA A 280 -15.68 -7.91 5.85
CA ALA A 280 -16.76 -8.66 6.51
C ALA A 280 -16.41 -9.06 7.95
N ALA A 281 -15.15 -8.95 8.39
CA ALA A 281 -14.70 -9.41 9.70
C ALA A 281 -15.53 -8.93 10.89
N PRO A 282 -15.99 -7.65 10.98
CA PRO A 282 -16.84 -7.21 12.09
C PRO A 282 -18.16 -8.00 12.18
N ARG A 283 -18.75 -8.35 11.04
CA ARG A 283 -19.99 -9.15 10.98
C ARG A 283 -19.72 -10.60 11.33
N LEU A 284 -18.66 -11.19 10.78
CA LEU A 284 -18.27 -12.59 10.99
C LEU A 284 -17.90 -12.86 12.46
N LEU A 285 -17.25 -11.90 13.11
CA LEU A 285 -16.83 -12.00 14.51
C LEU A 285 -17.93 -11.59 15.49
N ARG A 286 -19.08 -11.09 15.01
CA ARG A 286 -20.15 -10.53 15.85
C ARG A 286 -19.59 -9.51 16.85
N ALA A 287 -18.85 -8.53 16.36
CA ALA A 287 -18.08 -7.58 17.17
C ALA A 287 -18.93 -6.87 18.24
N ALA A 288 -20.16 -6.50 17.89
CA ALA A 288 -21.11 -5.86 18.82
C ALA A 288 -21.50 -6.74 20.04
N SER A 289 -21.45 -8.06 19.90
CA SER A 289 -21.82 -9.01 20.97
C SER A 289 -20.62 -9.59 21.72
N ARG A 290 -19.41 -9.26 21.32
CA ARG A 290 -18.16 -9.82 21.88
C ARG A 290 -17.12 -8.71 22.12
N PRO A 291 -16.98 -8.21 23.36
CA PRO A 291 -16.04 -7.13 23.71
C PRO A 291 -14.58 -7.43 23.33
N GLN A 292 -14.23 -8.70 23.15
CA GLN A 292 -12.88 -9.15 22.78
C GLN A 292 -12.75 -9.51 21.28
N ALA A 293 -13.71 -9.16 20.43
CA ALA A 293 -13.69 -9.51 19.01
C ALA A 293 -12.45 -8.97 18.27
N GLU A 294 -11.96 -7.79 18.67
CA GLU A 294 -10.74 -7.20 18.13
C GLU A 294 -9.50 -8.04 18.43
N LEU A 295 -9.40 -8.58 19.65
CA LEU A 295 -8.31 -9.47 20.07
C LEU A 295 -8.38 -10.81 19.34
N ILE A 296 -9.60 -11.37 19.18
CA ILE A 296 -9.82 -12.61 18.44
C ILE A 296 -9.52 -12.43 16.96
N GLY A 297 -9.93 -11.29 16.37
CA GLY A 297 -9.60 -10.94 14.99
C GLY A 297 -8.11 -10.75 14.76
N ALA A 298 -7.41 -10.13 15.70
CA ALA A 298 -5.96 -9.95 15.64
C ALA A 298 -5.17 -11.27 15.81
N ALA A 299 -5.74 -12.25 16.53
CA ALA A 299 -5.12 -13.56 16.75
C ALA A 299 -5.35 -14.54 15.58
N ARG A 300 -6.40 -14.33 14.78
CA ARG A 300 -6.77 -15.22 13.66
C ARG A 300 -6.49 -14.67 12.27
N GLY A 301 -6.06 -13.42 12.16
CA GLY A 301 -5.68 -12.75 10.89
C GLY A 301 -4.20 -12.53 10.80
#